data_b790465bdc5d91baf3e445203e5ebde3
#
_entry.id   b790465bdc5d91baf3e445203e5ebde3
#
_cell.length_a   1.000
_cell.length_b   1.000
_cell.length_c   1.000
_cell.angle_alpha   90.00
_cell.angle_beta   90.00
_cell.angle_gamma   90.00
#
_symmetry.space_group_name_H-M   'P 1'
#
loop_
_entity.id
_entity.type
_entity.pdbx_description
1 polymer ?
#
loop_
_entity_poly.entity_id
_entity_poly.type
_entity_poly.pdbx_seq_one_letter_code
_entity_poly.pdbx_strand_id
1 'polypeptide(L)'
;MFKKIFIIFVVSLLFEFPVYSENFSKLSVSGNKRISKESIIIFGKIDLSKDLNKKEFNKILKNLYETDFFKKVSVSGNNETLLIDLVENPIIENIEIQGIKNEKFKEEILKVMSLSSRKSFRESIFKSDLITIKNALRVNGYYFSEIKSSFSVNETLNTTRINYDINLG
;
A
#
# COMPACT_ATOMS: atom_id res chain seq x y z
N MET A 1 -17.85 29.03 -47.50
CA MET A 1 -18.03 28.52 -46.10
C MET A 1 -17.04 27.41 -45.77
N PHE A 2 -16.86 26.41 -46.59
CA PHE A 2 -15.92 25.26 -46.38
C PHE A 2 -14.43 25.65 -46.20
N LYS A 3 -13.90 26.63 -46.92
CA LYS A 3 -12.49 27.04 -46.79
C LYS A 3 -12.15 27.62 -45.40
N LYS A 4 -13.08 28.33 -44.75
CA LYS A 4 -12.87 28.90 -43.40
C LYS A 4 -12.90 27.79 -42.31
N ILE A 5 -13.76 26.77 -42.49
CA ILE A 5 -13.85 25.63 -41.56
C ILE A 5 -12.59 24.76 -41.66
N PHE A 6 -12.03 24.58 -42.85
CA PHE A 6 -10.80 23.83 -43.04
C PHE A 6 -9.58 24.49 -42.40
N ILE A 7 -9.49 25.83 -42.48
CA ILE A 7 -8.40 26.60 -41.81
C ILE A 7 -8.49 26.49 -40.27
N ILE A 8 -9.69 26.53 -39.69
CA ILE A 8 -9.91 26.36 -38.24
C ILE A 8 -9.52 24.95 -37.80
N PHE A 9 -9.81 23.92 -38.58
CA PHE A 9 -9.42 22.53 -38.30
C PHE A 9 -7.90 22.33 -38.37
N VAL A 10 -7.21 22.92 -39.33
CA VAL A 10 -5.74 22.83 -39.47
C VAL A 10 -5.02 23.58 -38.33
N VAL A 11 -5.55 24.73 -37.89
CA VAL A 11 -4.97 25.47 -36.76
C VAL A 11 -5.16 24.72 -35.42
N SER A 12 -6.25 23.98 -35.25
CA SER A 12 -6.50 23.12 -34.06
C SER A 12 -5.50 21.95 -33.96
N LEU A 13 -4.96 21.48 -35.09
CA LEU A 13 -3.98 20.38 -35.12
C LEU A 13 -2.56 20.82 -34.72
N LEU A 14 -2.27 22.13 -34.67
CA LEU A 14 -0.95 22.66 -34.31
C LEU A 14 -0.77 22.97 -32.83
N PHE A 15 -1.81 22.78 -31.99
CA PHE A 15 -1.66 22.83 -30.53
C PHE A 15 -1.18 21.49 -30.01
N GLU A 16 0.08 21.16 -30.27
CA GLU A 16 0.78 20.17 -29.48
C GLU A 16 1.00 20.79 -28.08
N PHE A 17 0.25 20.27 -27.10
CA PHE A 17 0.55 20.61 -25.71
C PHE A 17 1.94 20.06 -25.39
N PRO A 18 2.89 20.93 -24.98
CA PRO A 18 4.21 20.45 -24.62
C PRO A 18 4.05 19.47 -23.44
N VAL A 19 4.41 18.23 -23.66
CA VAL A 19 4.63 17.27 -22.58
C VAL A 19 5.88 17.77 -21.87
N TYR A 20 5.69 18.47 -20.75
CA TYR A 20 6.81 18.88 -19.90
C TYR A 20 7.45 17.61 -19.35
N SER A 21 8.61 17.28 -19.86
CA SER A 21 9.55 16.33 -19.28
C SER A 21 10.44 17.13 -18.33
N GLU A 22 10.49 16.72 -17.07
CA GLU A 22 11.32 17.39 -16.06
C GLU A 22 12.54 16.52 -15.76
N ASN A 23 13.74 17.14 -15.88
CA ASN A 23 15.00 16.51 -15.51
C ASN A 23 15.27 16.79 -14.02
N PHE A 24 15.33 15.73 -13.22
CA PHE A 24 15.64 15.82 -11.79
C PHE A 24 17.07 15.39 -11.53
N SER A 25 17.85 16.28 -10.91
CA SER A 25 19.24 15.99 -10.49
C SER A 25 19.33 15.54 -9.03
N LYS A 26 18.26 15.75 -8.25
CA LYS A 26 18.21 15.48 -6.82
C LYS A 26 16.96 14.67 -6.45
N LEU A 27 17.08 13.85 -5.39
CA LEU A 27 15.98 13.14 -4.77
C LEU A 27 15.89 13.49 -3.30
N SER A 28 14.73 13.96 -2.88
CA SER A 28 14.35 14.14 -1.47
C SER A 28 13.29 13.12 -1.10
N VAL A 29 13.51 12.41 0.00
CA VAL A 29 12.58 11.46 0.59
C VAL A 29 12.25 11.90 2.00
N SER A 30 10.98 11.93 2.34
CA SER A 30 10.49 12.28 3.68
C SER A 30 9.45 11.26 4.19
N GLY A 31 9.28 11.20 5.53
CA GLY A 31 8.32 10.32 6.18
C GLY A 31 8.72 8.86 6.31
N ASN A 32 9.87 8.48 5.77
CA ASN A 32 10.46 7.17 6.00
C ASN A 32 11.07 7.09 7.42
N LYS A 33 10.79 6.00 8.13
CA LYS A 33 11.28 5.75 9.51
C LYS A 33 12.23 4.55 9.57
N ARG A 34 11.81 3.43 9.00
CA ARG A 34 12.52 2.14 9.01
C ARG A 34 13.17 1.82 7.66
N ILE A 35 12.54 2.29 6.58
CA ILE A 35 12.97 1.97 5.21
C ILE A 35 13.93 3.06 4.77
N SER A 36 15.14 2.66 4.38
CA SER A 36 16.17 3.60 3.94
C SER A 36 15.82 4.24 2.59
N LYS A 37 16.39 5.40 2.33
CA LYS A 37 16.25 6.10 1.05
C LYS A 37 16.70 5.22 -0.13
N GLU A 38 17.77 4.46 0.04
CA GLU A 38 18.32 3.55 -0.97
C GLU A 38 17.33 2.43 -1.28
N SER A 39 16.68 1.87 -0.26
CA SER A 39 15.62 0.86 -0.45
C SER A 39 14.43 1.44 -1.21
N ILE A 40 14.04 2.69 -0.92
CA ILE A 40 12.94 3.37 -1.61
C ILE A 40 13.29 3.60 -3.09
N ILE A 41 14.54 3.95 -3.41
CA ILE A 41 15.03 4.07 -4.78
C ILE A 41 14.88 2.74 -5.52
N ILE A 42 15.33 1.64 -4.89
CA ILE A 42 15.27 0.30 -5.49
C ILE A 42 13.81 -0.14 -5.69
N PHE A 43 12.97 -0.01 -4.67
CA PHE A 43 11.57 -0.42 -4.74
C PHE A 43 10.77 0.40 -5.75
N GLY A 44 10.97 1.72 -5.77
CA GLY A 44 10.34 2.62 -6.72
C GLY A 44 10.87 2.48 -8.14
N LYS A 45 12.02 1.79 -8.34
CA LYS A 45 12.78 1.74 -9.59
C LYS A 45 13.09 3.14 -10.12
N ILE A 46 13.53 4.01 -9.19
CA ILE A 46 13.76 5.43 -9.46
C ILE A 46 15.10 5.59 -10.16
N ASP A 47 15.07 6.20 -11.34
CA ASP A 47 16.25 6.47 -12.15
C ASP A 47 16.22 7.94 -12.57
N LEU A 48 17.03 8.77 -11.91
CA LEU A 48 17.10 10.20 -12.17
C LEU A 48 17.88 10.53 -13.45
N SER A 49 18.53 9.57 -14.10
CA SER A 49 19.23 9.77 -15.38
C SER A 49 18.25 9.86 -16.56
N LYS A 50 16.98 9.54 -16.32
CA LYS A 50 15.91 9.57 -17.32
C LYS A 50 14.99 10.75 -17.10
N ASP A 51 14.39 11.20 -18.18
CA ASP A 51 13.31 12.17 -18.12
C ASP A 51 12.11 11.60 -17.38
N LEU A 52 11.75 12.19 -16.26
CA LEU A 52 10.62 11.77 -15.45
C LEU A 52 9.40 12.65 -15.77
N ASN A 53 8.40 12.03 -16.34
CA ASN A 53 7.12 12.63 -16.63
C ASN A 53 6.03 12.06 -15.72
N LYS A 54 4.80 12.54 -15.82
CA LYS A 54 3.66 12.07 -15.03
C LYS A 54 3.42 10.55 -15.11
N LYS A 55 3.74 9.93 -16.25
CA LYS A 55 3.62 8.47 -16.42
C LYS A 55 4.66 7.72 -15.57
N GLU A 56 5.88 8.24 -15.52
CA GLU A 56 6.95 7.67 -14.69
C GLU A 56 6.65 7.88 -13.19
N PHE A 57 6.11 9.04 -12.78
CA PHE A 57 5.65 9.24 -11.40
C PHE A 57 4.59 8.21 -10.99
N ASN A 58 3.63 7.93 -11.87
CA ASN A 58 2.62 6.90 -11.61
C ASN A 58 3.23 5.49 -11.50
N LYS A 59 4.29 5.18 -12.26
CA LYS A 59 5.01 3.91 -12.13
C LYS A 59 5.74 3.82 -10.79
N ILE A 60 6.42 4.89 -10.37
CA ILE A 60 7.08 4.98 -9.06
C ILE A 60 6.05 4.76 -7.95
N LEU A 61 4.93 5.48 -7.99
CA LEU A 61 3.81 5.30 -7.06
C LEU A 61 3.35 3.85 -6.99
N LYS A 62 3.06 3.24 -8.14
CA LYS A 62 2.61 1.86 -8.24
C LYS A 62 3.63 0.89 -7.63
N ASN A 63 4.91 1.00 -8.03
CA ASN A 63 5.98 0.14 -7.53
C ASN A 63 6.11 0.23 -5.99
N LEU A 64 6.03 1.44 -5.42
CA LEU A 64 6.12 1.64 -3.98
C LEU A 64 4.89 1.07 -3.25
N TYR A 65 3.68 1.26 -3.77
CA TYR A 65 2.47 0.66 -3.19
C TYR A 65 2.46 -0.87 -3.26
N GLU A 66 3.00 -1.48 -4.32
CA GLU A 66 3.09 -2.93 -4.48
C GLU A 66 3.99 -3.62 -3.44
N THR A 67 4.85 -2.87 -2.74
CA THR A 67 5.67 -3.41 -1.65
C THR A 67 4.88 -3.68 -0.37
N ASP A 68 3.67 -3.14 -0.23
CA ASP A 68 2.87 -3.13 1.00
C ASP A 68 3.52 -2.40 2.21
N PHE A 69 4.68 -1.79 2.03
CA PHE A 69 5.36 -1.07 3.11
C PHE A 69 4.74 0.29 3.43
N PHE A 70 4.02 0.87 2.48
CA PHE A 70 3.57 2.26 2.58
C PHE A 70 2.03 2.36 2.62
N LYS A 71 1.53 3.11 3.60
CA LYS A 71 0.12 3.49 3.72
C LYS A 71 -0.22 4.64 2.77
N LYS A 72 0.74 5.55 2.57
CA LYS A 72 0.60 6.72 1.70
C LYS A 72 1.91 6.97 0.97
N VAL A 73 1.83 7.29 -0.31
CA VAL A 73 2.95 7.71 -1.14
C VAL A 73 2.51 8.92 -1.96
N SER A 74 3.34 9.95 -1.99
CA SER A 74 3.19 11.09 -2.89
C SER A 74 4.49 11.25 -3.67
N VAL A 75 4.40 11.49 -4.97
CA VAL A 75 5.53 11.77 -5.85
C VAL A 75 5.25 13.08 -6.58
N SER A 76 6.16 14.02 -6.46
CA SER A 76 6.06 15.34 -7.10
C SER A 76 7.43 15.86 -7.51
N GLY A 77 7.45 16.81 -8.43
CA GLY A 77 8.65 17.55 -8.81
C GLY A 77 8.64 18.94 -8.24
N ASN A 78 9.78 19.44 -7.82
CA ASN A 78 10.00 20.84 -7.47
C ASN A 78 11.36 21.28 -7.98
N ASN A 79 11.38 22.11 -9.02
CA ASN A 79 12.57 22.47 -9.75
C ASN A 79 13.35 21.22 -10.20
N GLU A 80 14.63 21.09 -9.81
CA GLU A 80 15.48 19.94 -10.15
C GLU A 80 15.37 18.77 -9.13
N THR A 81 14.41 18.81 -8.20
CA THR A 81 14.30 17.83 -7.12
C THR A 81 13.04 17.00 -7.26
N LEU A 82 13.18 15.68 -7.37
CA LEU A 82 12.08 14.72 -7.19
C LEU A 82 11.80 14.59 -5.70
N LEU A 83 10.56 14.86 -5.30
CA LEU A 83 10.09 14.76 -3.91
C LEU A 83 9.25 13.49 -3.76
N ILE A 84 9.56 12.68 -2.75
CA ILE A 84 8.79 11.50 -2.37
C ILE A 84 8.44 11.63 -0.90
N ASP A 85 7.15 11.79 -0.61
CA ASP A 85 6.62 11.83 0.75
C ASP A 85 5.89 10.53 1.06
N LEU A 86 6.22 9.91 2.18
CA LEU A 86 5.78 8.58 2.53
C LEU A 86 5.14 8.54 3.92
N VAL A 87 4.22 7.61 4.10
CA VAL A 87 3.78 7.14 5.41
C VAL A 87 3.90 5.63 5.41
N GLU A 88 4.75 5.09 6.27
CA GLU A 88 4.95 3.64 6.37
C GLU A 88 3.77 2.96 7.07
N ASN A 89 3.39 1.78 6.60
CA ASN A 89 2.48 0.89 7.31
C ASN A 89 3.14 0.42 8.62
N PRO A 90 2.41 0.32 9.74
CA PRO A 90 2.96 -0.27 10.96
C PRO A 90 3.28 -1.76 10.74
N ILE A 91 4.25 -2.28 11.48
CA ILE A 91 4.57 -3.71 11.51
C ILE A 91 3.69 -4.41 12.53
N ILE A 92 3.19 -5.58 12.16
CA ILE A 92 2.46 -6.46 13.09
C ILE A 92 3.47 -7.04 14.09
N GLU A 93 3.35 -6.61 15.35
CA GLU A 93 4.15 -7.09 16.46
C GLU A 93 3.65 -8.48 16.90
N ASN A 94 2.34 -8.61 17.07
CA ASN A 94 1.69 -9.83 17.51
C ASN A 94 0.28 -9.95 16.95
N ILE A 95 -0.13 -11.21 16.69
CA ILE A 95 -1.52 -11.59 16.41
C ILE A 95 -1.93 -12.58 17.48
N GLU A 96 -2.95 -12.24 18.24
CA GLU A 96 -3.50 -13.07 19.30
C GLU A 96 -4.87 -13.60 18.89
N ILE A 97 -5.08 -14.91 19.05
CA ILE A 97 -6.36 -15.58 18.87
C ILE A 97 -6.76 -16.17 20.21
N GLN A 98 -7.85 -15.68 20.77
CA GLN A 98 -8.44 -16.13 22.02
C GLN A 98 -9.73 -16.92 21.75
N GLY A 99 -10.19 -17.72 22.73
CA GLY A 99 -11.44 -18.50 22.67
C GLY A 99 -11.31 -19.87 21.99
N ILE A 100 -10.19 -20.16 21.31
CA ILE A 100 -9.90 -21.48 20.75
C ILE A 100 -8.88 -22.19 21.64
N LYS A 101 -9.29 -23.32 22.26
CA LYS A 101 -8.42 -24.12 23.15
C LYS A 101 -7.49 -25.08 22.40
N ASN A 102 -7.87 -25.49 21.18
CA ASN A 102 -7.08 -26.40 20.37
C ASN A 102 -5.98 -25.62 19.62
N GLU A 103 -4.73 -25.75 20.06
CA GLU A 103 -3.59 -25.03 19.48
C GLU A 103 -3.36 -25.38 18.01
N LYS A 104 -3.55 -26.65 17.61
CA LYS A 104 -3.42 -27.05 16.21
C LYS A 104 -4.43 -26.35 15.31
N PHE A 105 -5.68 -26.23 15.77
CA PHE A 105 -6.72 -25.53 15.04
C PHE A 105 -6.43 -24.02 14.97
N LYS A 106 -5.91 -23.42 16.05
CA LYS A 106 -5.46 -22.04 16.08
C LYS A 106 -4.35 -21.79 15.04
N GLU A 107 -3.38 -22.68 14.96
CA GLU A 107 -2.31 -22.61 13.94
C GLU A 107 -2.86 -22.74 12.51
N GLU A 108 -3.84 -23.61 12.28
CA GLU A 108 -4.51 -23.73 10.98
C GLU A 108 -5.21 -22.45 10.56
N ILE A 109 -5.87 -21.74 11.48
CA ILE A 109 -6.46 -20.44 11.25
C ILE A 109 -5.36 -19.42 10.89
N LEU A 110 -4.28 -19.36 11.66
CA LEU A 110 -3.17 -18.44 11.40
C LEU A 110 -2.53 -18.67 10.02
N LYS A 111 -2.47 -19.92 9.55
CA LYS A 111 -1.92 -20.28 8.22
C LYS A 111 -2.76 -19.79 7.05
N VAL A 112 -4.09 -19.71 7.21
CA VAL A 112 -4.98 -19.26 6.12
C VAL A 112 -5.16 -17.74 6.09
N MET A 113 -4.71 -17.04 7.11
CA MET A 113 -4.73 -15.58 7.15
C MET A 113 -3.62 -14.98 6.27
N SER A 114 -3.87 -13.81 5.74
CA SER A 114 -2.89 -13.04 4.96
C SER A 114 -1.96 -12.22 5.86
N LEU A 115 -2.49 -11.71 6.98
CA LEU A 115 -1.70 -11.03 7.99
C LEU A 115 -0.88 -12.03 8.80
N SER A 116 0.36 -11.68 9.09
CA SER A 116 1.24 -12.45 9.98
C SER A 116 2.20 -11.51 10.73
N SER A 117 2.73 -11.96 11.86
CA SER A 117 3.72 -11.20 12.63
C SER A 117 4.92 -10.83 11.77
N ARG A 118 5.49 -9.64 12.03
CA ARG A 118 6.62 -9.03 11.31
C ARG A 118 6.32 -8.55 9.89
N LYS A 119 5.09 -8.69 9.39
CA LYS A 119 4.65 -8.08 8.12
C LYS A 119 3.96 -6.73 8.35
N SER A 120 3.84 -5.95 7.28
CA SER A 120 3.12 -4.69 7.31
C SER A 120 1.63 -4.89 7.56
N PHE A 121 1.06 -4.08 8.44
CA PHE A 121 -0.37 -4.07 8.72
C PHE A 121 -1.12 -3.23 7.69
N ARG A 122 -2.18 -3.80 7.12
CA ARG A 122 -3.14 -3.10 6.27
C ARG A 122 -4.55 -3.40 6.75
N GLU A 123 -5.32 -2.36 7.04
CA GLU A 123 -6.70 -2.51 7.54
C GLU A 123 -7.62 -3.24 6.55
N SER A 124 -7.41 -3.08 5.24
CA SER A 124 -8.16 -3.82 4.23
C SER A 124 -7.93 -5.33 4.31
N ILE A 125 -6.69 -5.75 4.58
CA ILE A 125 -6.35 -7.16 4.76
C ILE A 125 -6.90 -7.68 6.09
N PHE A 126 -6.84 -6.88 7.17
CA PHE A 126 -7.48 -7.22 8.44
C PHE A 126 -8.98 -7.53 8.28
N LYS A 127 -9.70 -6.71 7.51
CA LYS A 127 -11.12 -6.94 7.20
C LYS A 127 -11.33 -8.20 6.36
N SER A 128 -10.46 -8.47 5.39
CA SER A 128 -10.49 -9.69 4.57
C SER A 128 -10.22 -10.95 5.40
N ASP A 129 -9.26 -10.89 6.30
CA ASP A 129 -8.92 -12.02 7.18
C ASP A 129 -10.05 -12.39 8.12
N LEU A 130 -10.88 -11.44 8.57
CA LEU A 130 -12.10 -11.75 9.33
C LEU A 130 -13.06 -12.67 8.55
N ILE A 131 -13.22 -12.43 7.25
CA ILE A 131 -14.04 -13.28 6.38
C ILE A 131 -13.39 -14.66 6.24
N THR A 132 -12.08 -14.69 6.07
CA THR A 132 -11.30 -15.94 5.95
C THR A 132 -11.41 -16.79 7.23
N ILE A 133 -11.24 -16.17 8.42
CA ILE A 133 -11.39 -16.85 9.70
C ILE A 133 -12.82 -17.41 9.86
N LYS A 134 -13.85 -16.61 9.56
CA LYS A 134 -15.25 -17.03 9.65
C LYS A 134 -15.52 -18.23 8.72
N ASN A 135 -14.98 -18.24 7.52
CA ASN A 135 -15.12 -19.36 6.61
C ASN A 135 -14.39 -20.60 7.12
N ALA A 136 -13.18 -20.46 7.65
CA ALA A 136 -12.42 -21.56 8.26
C ALA A 136 -13.19 -22.19 9.45
N LEU A 137 -13.79 -21.38 10.31
CA LEU A 137 -14.63 -21.85 11.41
C LEU A 137 -15.81 -22.67 10.89
N ARG A 138 -16.53 -22.18 9.87
CA ARG A 138 -17.68 -22.86 9.27
C ARG A 138 -17.31 -24.20 8.65
N VAL A 139 -16.21 -24.27 7.92
CA VAL A 139 -15.71 -25.53 7.30
C VAL A 139 -15.40 -26.56 8.38
N ASN A 140 -14.98 -26.14 9.56
CA ASN A 140 -14.73 -26.99 10.72
C ASN A 140 -15.95 -27.22 11.62
N GLY A 141 -17.18 -26.89 11.16
CA GLY A 141 -18.42 -27.18 11.84
C GLY A 141 -18.92 -26.12 12.82
N TYR A 142 -18.17 -25.01 13.02
CA TYR A 142 -18.53 -23.90 13.93
C TYR A 142 -19.43 -22.88 13.23
N TYR A 143 -20.65 -23.25 12.93
CA TYR A 143 -21.61 -22.43 12.15
C TYR A 143 -22.13 -21.21 12.91
N PHE A 144 -22.18 -21.27 14.24
CA PHE A 144 -22.71 -20.22 15.11
C PHE A 144 -21.61 -19.39 15.80
N SER A 145 -20.38 -19.53 15.31
CA SER A 145 -19.25 -18.80 15.88
C SER A 145 -19.38 -17.30 15.69
N GLU A 146 -18.96 -16.55 16.72
CA GLU A 146 -18.86 -15.10 16.73
C GLU A 146 -17.39 -14.69 16.85
N ILE A 147 -16.99 -13.63 16.12
CA ILE A 147 -15.63 -13.09 16.15
C ILE A 147 -15.71 -11.63 16.53
N LYS A 148 -15.10 -11.27 17.66
CA LYS A 148 -14.78 -9.89 18.01
C LYS A 148 -13.32 -9.65 17.66
N SER A 149 -13.04 -8.56 16.96
CA SER A 149 -11.68 -8.26 16.53
C SER A 149 -11.33 -6.82 16.81
N SER A 150 -10.10 -6.58 17.19
CA SER A 150 -9.55 -5.25 17.41
C SER A 150 -8.08 -5.19 17.01
N PHE A 151 -7.59 -3.99 16.75
CA PHE A 151 -6.17 -3.74 16.63
C PHE A 151 -5.80 -2.43 17.33
N SER A 152 -4.58 -2.34 17.81
CA SER A 152 -4.03 -1.14 18.43
C SER A 152 -2.71 -0.79 17.76
N VAL A 153 -2.53 0.49 17.41
CA VAL A 153 -1.31 1.00 16.79
C VAL A 153 -0.48 1.74 17.82
N ASN A 154 0.79 1.39 17.93
CA ASN A 154 1.78 2.17 18.64
C ASN A 154 2.46 3.12 17.64
N GLU A 155 2.07 4.40 17.67
CA GLU A 155 2.58 5.42 16.73
C GLU A 155 4.08 5.68 16.89
N THR A 156 4.61 5.57 18.11
CA THR A 156 6.04 5.81 18.41
C THR A 156 6.92 4.73 17.78
N LEU A 157 6.54 3.47 17.93
CA LEU A 157 7.26 2.32 17.40
C LEU A 157 6.84 1.96 15.97
N ASN A 158 5.76 2.55 15.48
CA ASN A 158 5.09 2.20 14.23
C ASN A 158 4.80 0.68 14.15
N THR A 159 4.21 0.13 15.23
CA THR A 159 3.82 -1.27 15.34
C THR A 159 2.33 -1.42 15.60
N THR A 160 1.79 -2.60 15.31
CA THR A 160 0.38 -2.94 15.54
C THR A 160 0.28 -4.28 16.24
N ARG A 161 -0.61 -4.37 17.23
CA ARG A 161 -1.08 -5.62 17.84
C ARG A 161 -2.49 -5.89 17.40
N ILE A 162 -2.78 -7.14 17.05
CA ILE A 162 -4.08 -7.58 16.55
C ILE A 162 -4.62 -8.62 17.51
N ASN A 163 -5.89 -8.51 17.88
CA ASN A 163 -6.59 -9.47 18.72
C ASN A 163 -7.87 -9.95 18.03
N TYR A 164 -8.07 -11.27 18.01
CA TYR A 164 -9.28 -11.95 17.60
C TYR A 164 -9.82 -12.76 18.79
N ASP A 165 -10.98 -12.38 19.32
CA ASP A 165 -11.69 -13.11 20.37
C ASP A 165 -12.83 -13.89 19.71
N ILE A 166 -12.72 -15.23 19.73
CA ILE A 166 -13.58 -16.16 18.99
C ILE A 166 -14.42 -16.95 19.98
N ASN A 167 -15.72 -16.76 19.91
CA ASN A 167 -16.68 -17.65 20.55
C ASN A 167 -17.11 -18.70 19.52
N LEU A 168 -16.89 -19.97 19.80
CA LEU A 168 -17.19 -21.07 18.88
C LEU A 168 -18.69 -21.42 18.77
N GLY A 169 -19.52 -20.95 19.74
CA GLY A 169 -20.94 -21.23 19.82
C GLY A 169 -21.26 -22.46 20.66
#